data_10a12e8445a8df4b1193b56800a18887
#
_entry.id   10a12e8445a8df4b1193b56800a18887
#
_cell.length_a   1.000
_cell.length_b   1.000
_cell.length_c   1.000
_cell.angle_alpha   90.00
_cell.angle_beta   90.00
_cell.angle_gamma   90.00
#
_symmetry.space_group_name_H-M   'P 1'
#
loop_
_entity.id
_entity.type
_entity.pdbx_description
1 polymer ?
#
loop_
_entity_poly.entity_id
_entity_poly.type
_entity_poly.pdbx_seq_one_letter_code
_entity_poly.pdbx_strand_id
1 'polypeptide(L)'
;MTHLTQQTEAELLVQKQLDAYNNKDIKAWLDCYHSDTVQLDFHGFVLASGHDQMRQRISVRFTEPDLKATLLKRMVMGEWVIDHEVIQRNFPEGRGQMEMLCSYQVKQGLIVKALFQAGEVVLF
;
A
#
# COMPACT_ATOMS: atom_id res chain seq x y z
N MET A 1 -24.91 11.57 14.96
CA MET A 1 -23.56 12.02 14.62
C MET A 1 -23.24 11.64 13.21
N THR A 2 -23.39 12.59 12.32
CA THR A 2 -23.20 12.32 10.89
C THR A 2 -21.76 12.11 10.50
N HIS A 3 -20.82 12.70 11.24
CA HIS A 3 -19.40 12.59 10.92
C HIS A 3 -18.83 11.17 11.11
N LEU A 4 -19.57 10.27 11.77
CA LEU A 4 -19.14 8.86 11.87
C LEU A 4 -19.13 8.15 10.51
N THR A 5 -19.84 8.70 9.52
CA THR A 5 -19.87 8.16 8.18
C THR A 5 -18.94 8.90 7.22
N GLN A 6 -18.31 9.99 7.68
CA GLN A 6 -17.41 10.76 6.84
C GLN A 6 -16.03 10.10 6.78
N GLN A 7 -15.49 10.05 5.57
CA GLN A 7 -14.12 9.59 5.39
C GLN A 7 -13.15 10.65 5.89
N THR A 8 -12.13 10.22 6.59
CA THR A 8 -11.07 11.10 7.06
C THR A 8 -10.13 11.45 5.91
N GLU A 9 -9.35 12.53 6.09
CA GLU A 9 -8.32 12.89 5.14
C GLU A 9 -7.30 11.75 4.95
N ALA A 10 -6.92 11.08 6.04
CA ALA A 10 -6.01 9.94 5.98
C ALA A 10 -6.59 8.80 5.15
N GLU A 11 -7.86 8.48 5.35
CA GLU A 11 -8.53 7.43 4.60
C GLU A 11 -8.61 7.75 3.11
N LEU A 12 -8.95 8.98 2.76
CA LEU A 12 -9.02 9.41 1.37
C LEU A 12 -7.65 9.33 0.69
N LEU A 13 -6.58 9.70 1.40
CA LEU A 13 -5.23 9.61 0.86
C LEU A 13 -4.82 8.16 0.60
N VAL A 14 -5.08 7.26 1.54
CA VAL A 14 -4.74 5.84 1.39
C VAL A 14 -5.56 5.21 0.27
N GLN A 15 -6.82 5.61 0.11
CA GLN A 15 -7.62 5.15 -1.03
C GLN A 15 -7.03 5.63 -2.36
N LYS A 16 -6.59 6.88 -2.42
CA LYS A 16 -5.93 7.42 -3.61
C LYS A 16 -4.65 6.64 -3.94
N GLN A 17 -3.89 6.28 -2.92
CA GLN A 17 -2.68 5.47 -3.09
C GLN A 17 -3.01 4.08 -3.65
N LEU A 18 -4.06 3.44 -3.14
CA LEU A 18 -4.50 2.14 -3.62
C LEU A 18 -4.95 2.21 -5.09
N ASP A 19 -5.70 3.25 -5.44
CA ASP A 19 -6.16 3.46 -6.83
C ASP A 19 -4.96 3.65 -7.77
N ALA A 20 -3.97 4.44 -7.36
CA ALA A 20 -2.75 4.66 -8.14
C ALA A 20 -1.97 3.34 -8.32
N TYR A 21 -1.88 2.53 -7.28
CA TYR A 21 -1.26 1.21 -7.33
C TYR A 21 -1.95 0.33 -8.38
N ASN A 22 -3.27 0.24 -8.33
CA ASN A 22 -4.03 -0.59 -9.26
C ASN A 22 -4.01 -0.05 -10.70
N ASN A 23 -3.81 1.24 -10.87
CA ASN A 23 -3.63 1.87 -12.18
C ASN A 23 -2.18 1.81 -12.68
N LYS A 24 -1.26 1.29 -11.86
CA LYS A 24 0.18 1.25 -12.18
C LYS A 24 0.73 2.63 -12.51
N ASP A 25 0.23 3.64 -11.82
CA ASP A 25 0.63 5.04 -12.00
C ASP A 25 1.69 5.39 -10.95
N ILE A 26 2.97 5.28 -11.35
CA ILE A 26 4.08 5.47 -10.42
C ILE A 26 4.08 6.88 -9.84
N LYS A 27 3.87 7.90 -10.68
CA LYS A 27 3.90 9.29 -10.21
C LYS A 27 2.78 9.55 -9.21
N ALA A 28 1.55 9.17 -9.53
CA ALA A 28 0.41 9.35 -8.65
C ALA A 28 0.58 8.59 -7.34
N TRP A 29 1.15 7.38 -7.41
CA TRP A 29 1.44 6.57 -6.23
C TRP A 29 2.49 7.25 -5.33
N LEU A 30 3.62 7.69 -5.90
CA LEU A 30 4.67 8.39 -5.14
C LEU A 30 4.17 9.70 -4.54
N ASP A 31 3.29 10.41 -5.24
CA ASP A 31 2.75 11.69 -4.77
C ASP A 31 1.92 11.54 -3.48
N CYS A 32 1.49 10.33 -3.13
CA CYS A 32 0.80 10.05 -1.87
C CYS A 32 1.76 9.92 -0.67
N TYR A 33 3.06 9.79 -0.94
CA TYR A 33 4.08 9.54 0.08
C TYR A 33 4.98 10.75 0.25
N HIS A 34 5.35 11.02 1.50
CA HIS A 34 6.41 12.00 1.78
C HIS A 34 7.73 11.51 1.16
N SER A 35 8.57 12.46 0.73
CA SER A 35 9.85 12.12 0.07
C SER A 35 10.77 11.27 0.95
N ASP A 36 10.64 11.38 2.27
CA ASP A 36 11.47 10.66 3.24
C ASP A 36 10.76 9.45 3.85
N THR A 37 9.63 9.02 3.27
CA THR A 37 8.88 7.88 3.78
C THR A 37 9.74 6.63 3.85
N VAL A 38 9.59 5.89 4.94
CA VAL A 38 10.21 4.58 5.11
C VAL A 38 9.13 3.51 5.04
N GLN A 39 9.37 2.49 4.20
CA GLN A 39 8.55 1.29 4.12
C GLN A 39 9.28 0.16 4.83
N LEU A 40 8.61 -0.50 5.76
CA LEU A 40 9.18 -1.57 6.57
C LEU A 40 8.27 -2.80 6.52
N ASP A 41 8.80 -3.96 6.89
CA ASP A 41 7.94 -5.08 7.27
C ASP A 41 7.55 -4.95 8.75
N PHE A 42 6.69 -5.85 9.24
CA PHE A 42 6.22 -5.81 10.63
C PHE A 42 7.32 -6.17 11.64
N HIS A 43 8.43 -6.72 11.18
CA HIS A 43 9.61 -7.02 12.02
C HIS A 43 10.57 -5.83 12.11
N GLY A 44 10.31 -4.76 11.37
CA GLY A 44 11.14 -3.56 11.38
C GLY A 44 12.25 -3.54 10.34
N PHE A 45 12.30 -4.51 9.41
CA PHE A 45 13.27 -4.47 8.33
C PHE A 45 12.84 -3.46 7.28
N VAL A 46 13.78 -2.61 6.87
CA VAL A 46 13.53 -1.58 5.86
C VAL A 46 13.42 -2.24 4.48
N LEU A 47 12.28 -2.02 3.84
CA LEU A 47 12.02 -2.47 2.46
C LEU A 47 12.43 -1.39 1.45
N ALA A 48 12.17 -0.14 1.77
CA ALA A 48 12.55 1.01 0.97
C ALA A 48 12.61 2.25 1.85
N SER A 49 13.57 3.11 1.61
CA SER A 49 13.69 4.39 2.30
C SER A 49 13.77 5.50 1.25
N GLY A 50 12.76 6.38 1.26
CA GLY A 50 12.67 7.51 0.35
C GLY A 50 12.13 7.15 -1.03
N HIS A 51 11.78 8.20 -1.79
CA HIS A 51 11.13 8.05 -3.11
C HIS A 51 11.97 7.27 -4.12
N ASP A 52 13.30 7.45 -4.13
CA ASP A 52 14.12 6.76 -5.13
C ASP A 52 14.08 5.23 -4.96
N GLN A 53 14.23 4.76 -3.73
CA GLN A 53 14.14 3.32 -3.46
C GLN A 53 12.72 2.80 -3.67
N MET A 54 11.71 3.57 -3.28
CA MET A 54 10.32 3.21 -3.51
C MET A 54 10.02 3.09 -5.00
N ARG A 55 10.52 4.03 -5.81
CA ARG A 55 10.36 4.01 -7.26
C ARG A 55 10.99 2.76 -7.86
N GLN A 56 12.20 2.40 -7.43
CA GLN A 56 12.88 1.20 -7.91
C GLN A 56 12.06 -0.06 -7.65
N ARG A 57 11.54 -0.20 -6.44
CA ARG A 57 10.74 -1.37 -6.06
C ARG A 57 9.42 -1.44 -6.82
N ILE A 58 8.69 -0.33 -6.86
CA ILE A 58 7.37 -0.32 -7.47
C ILE A 58 7.45 -0.47 -9.00
N SER A 59 8.51 0.04 -9.62
CA SER A 59 8.70 -0.10 -11.07
C SER A 59 8.79 -1.57 -11.49
N VAL A 60 9.46 -2.40 -10.69
CA VAL A 60 9.52 -3.84 -10.94
C VAL A 60 8.15 -4.48 -10.73
N ARG A 61 7.48 -4.14 -9.63
CA ARG A 61 6.16 -4.70 -9.33
C ARG A 61 5.13 -4.36 -10.41
N PHE A 62 5.18 -3.14 -10.93
CA PHE A 62 4.21 -2.69 -11.94
C PHE A 62 4.42 -3.32 -13.32
N THR A 63 5.48 -4.10 -13.52
CA THR A 63 5.63 -4.90 -14.75
C THR A 63 4.77 -6.16 -14.74
N GLU A 64 4.23 -6.55 -13.61
CA GLU A 64 3.39 -7.74 -13.50
C GLU A 64 2.03 -7.48 -14.17
N PRO A 65 1.65 -8.27 -15.21
CA PRO A 65 0.43 -7.96 -15.96
C PRO A 65 -0.87 -8.19 -15.18
N ASP A 66 -0.86 -9.11 -14.22
CA ASP A 66 -2.06 -9.47 -13.46
C ASP A 66 -2.10 -8.83 -12.07
N LEU A 67 -1.23 -7.87 -11.80
CA LEU A 67 -1.16 -7.21 -10.51
C LEU A 67 -2.46 -6.49 -10.18
N LYS A 68 -3.04 -6.84 -9.03
CA LYS A 68 -4.24 -6.16 -8.52
C LYS A 68 -4.35 -6.33 -7.02
N ALA A 69 -4.54 -5.24 -6.31
CA ALA A 69 -4.84 -5.24 -4.88
C ALA A 69 -6.34 -5.02 -4.68
N THR A 70 -6.97 -5.90 -3.91
CA THR A 70 -8.38 -5.80 -3.56
C THR A 70 -8.49 -5.57 -2.07
N LEU A 71 -9.13 -4.46 -1.69
CA LEU A 71 -9.35 -4.13 -0.28
C LEU A 71 -10.44 -5.03 0.29
N LEU A 72 -10.12 -5.76 1.36
CA LEU A 72 -11.08 -6.59 2.08
C LEU A 72 -11.66 -5.83 3.27
N LYS A 73 -10.81 -5.14 4.02
CA LYS A 73 -11.22 -4.43 5.23
C LYS A 73 -10.26 -3.29 5.51
N ARG A 74 -10.78 -2.19 6.04
CA ARG A 74 -10.01 -1.02 6.43
C ARG A 74 -10.39 -0.60 7.84
N MET A 75 -9.39 -0.30 8.65
CA MET A 75 -9.57 0.34 9.95
C MET A 75 -8.88 1.69 9.94
N VAL A 76 -9.54 2.68 10.55
CA VAL A 76 -9.01 4.05 10.62
C VAL A 76 -9.04 4.51 12.06
N MET A 77 -7.90 4.99 12.55
CA MET A 77 -7.81 5.58 13.88
C MET A 77 -6.81 6.73 13.83
N GLY A 78 -7.32 7.96 13.94
CA GLY A 78 -6.49 9.15 13.88
C GLY A 78 -5.70 9.22 12.58
N GLU A 79 -4.39 9.30 12.70
CA GLU A 79 -3.47 9.37 11.54
C GLU A 79 -3.11 7.99 10.96
N TRP A 80 -3.64 6.90 11.53
CA TRP A 80 -3.34 5.55 11.09
C TRP A 80 -4.48 4.96 10.26
N VAL A 81 -4.12 4.34 9.15
CA VAL A 81 -5.03 3.55 8.31
C VAL A 81 -4.41 2.17 8.13
N ILE A 82 -5.18 1.14 8.45
CA ILE A 82 -4.72 -0.24 8.31
C ILE A 82 -5.64 -0.95 7.32
N ASP A 83 -5.07 -1.43 6.23
CA ASP A 83 -5.77 -2.14 5.19
C ASP A 83 -5.42 -3.63 5.23
N HIS A 84 -6.46 -4.46 5.15
CA HIS A 84 -6.31 -5.88 4.88
C HIS A 84 -6.71 -6.09 3.42
N GLU A 85 -5.77 -6.61 2.63
CA GLU A 85 -5.91 -6.73 1.18
C GLU A 85 -5.60 -8.14 0.72
N VAL A 86 -6.13 -8.50 -0.45
CA VAL A 86 -5.64 -9.64 -1.25
C VAL A 86 -4.96 -9.06 -2.47
N ILE A 87 -3.73 -9.47 -2.73
CA ILE A 87 -2.95 -8.99 -3.86
C ILE A 87 -2.74 -10.14 -4.83
N GLN A 88 -3.29 -9.99 -6.04
CA GLN A 88 -3.07 -10.92 -7.13
C GLN A 88 -1.76 -10.54 -7.82
N ARG A 89 -0.93 -11.55 -8.10
CA ARG A 89 0.42 -11.32 -8.59
C ARG A 89 0.86 -12.37 -9.60
N ASN A 90 1.93 -12.02 -10.31
CA ASN A 90 2.67 -12.94 -11.15
C ASN A 90 3.95 -13.33 -10.40
N PHE A 91 3.90 -14.46 -9.68
CA PHE A 91 5.06 -14.99 -8.97
C PHE A 91 5.95 -15.78 -9.94
N PRO A 92 7.22 -16.03 -9.58
CA PRO A 92 8.09 -16.87 -10.42
C PRO A 92 7.51 -18.24 -10.74
N GLU A 93 6.74 -18.80 -9.80
CA GLU A 93 6.12 -20.13 -9.93
C GLU A 93 4.81 -20.09 -10.71
N GLY A 94 4.23 -18.92 -10.96
CA GLY A 94 2.99 -18.74 -11.67
C GLY A 94 2.08 -17.70 -11.06
N ARG A 95 0.90 -17.54 -11.66
CA ARG A 95 -0.10 -16.63 -11.13
C ARG A 95 -0.62 -17.11 -9.78
N GLY A 96 -0.86 -16.19 -8.88
CA GLY A 96 -1.38 -16.51 -7.57
C GLY A 96 -1.81 -15.26 -6.83
N GLN A 97 -2.02 -15.41 -5.53
CA GLN A 97 -2.41 -14.30 -4.67
C GLN A 97 -1.84 -14.49 -3.28
N MET A 98 -1.80 -13.42 -2.53
CA MET A 98 -1.46 -13.44 -1.10
C MET A 98 -2.23 -12.36 -0.38
N GLU A 99 -2.52 -12.60 0.89
CA GLU A 99 -3.06 -11.54 1.74
C GLU A 99 -1.92 -10.61 2.19
N MET A 100 -2.28 -9.36 2.47
CA MET A 100 -1.34 -8.36 2.93
C MET A 100 -2.01 -7.48 3.98
N LEU A 101 -1.34 -7.27 5.09
CA LEU A 101 -1.69 -6.19 6.01
C LEU A 101 -0.80 -4.99 5.69
N CYS A 102 -1.43 -3.84 5.49
CA CYS A 102 -0.75 -2.60 5.13
C CYS A 102 -1.13 -1.54 6.17
N SER A 103 -0.17 -1.05 6.92
CA SER A 103 -0.39 -0.03 7.93
C SER A 103 0.26 1.26 7.47
N TYR A 104 -0.51 2.33 7.39
CA TYR A 104 -0.05 3.63 6.90
C TYR A 104 -0.22 4.68 7.98
N GLN A 105 0.82 5.45 8.22
CA GLN A 105 0.76 6.64 9.05
C GLN A 105 0.72 7.87 8.16
N VAL A 106 -0.31 8.70 8.34
CA VAL A 106 -0.53 9.89 7.52
C VAL A 106 -0.35 11.14 8.38
N LYS A 107 0.52 12.05 7.92
CA LYS A 107 0.72 13.35 8.58
C LYS A 107 0.76 14.42 7.50
N GLN A 108 0.03 15.52 7.75
CA GLN A 108 0.02 16.67 6.86
C GLN A 108 -0.29 16.31 5.41
N GLY A 109 -1.24 15.39 5.22
CA GLY A 109 -1.71 15.02 3.90
C GLY A 109 -0.82 14.07 3.12
N LEU A 110 0.21 13.48 3.75
CA LEU A 110 1.11 12.53 3.09
C LEU A 110 1.35 11.31 3.98
N ILE A 111 1.58 10.15 3.35
CA ILE A 111 2.01 8.96 4.07
C ILE A 111 3.48 9.15 4.46
N VAL A 112 3.77 9.08 5.76
CA VAL A 112 5.13 9.27 6.27
C VAL A 112 5.80 7.96 6.66
N LYS A 113 5.00 6.91 6.87
CA LYS A 113 5.52 5.58 7.24
C LYS A 113 4.53 4.52 6.78
N ALA A 114 5.04 3.40 6.30
CA ALA A 114 4.22 2.27 5.91
C ALA A 114 4.85 0.97 6.41
N LEU A 115 4.01 0.06 6.93
CA LEU A 115 4.43 -1.26 7.36
C LEU A 115 3.60 -2.31 6.64
N PHE A 116 4.27 -3.38 6.22
CA PHE A 116 3.63 -4.44 5.43
C PHE A 116 3.93 -5.80 6.02
N GLN A 117 2.90 -6.66 6.07
CA GLN A 117 3.05 -8.06 6.43
C GLN A 117 2.34 -8.91 5.39
N ALA A 118 3.11 -9.73 4.69
CA ALA A 118 2.57 -10.64 3.69
C ALA A 118 2.15 -11.96 4.33
N GLY A 119 1.03 -12.50 3.85
CA GLY A 119 0.59 -13.86 4.15
C GLY A 119 1.23 -14.87 3.20
N GLU A 120 0.72 -16.09 3.24
CA GLU A 120 1.21 -17.17 2.36
C GLU A 120 0.80 -16.94 0.91
N VAL A 121 1.67 -17.34 -0.01
CA VAL A 121 1.37 -17.34 -1.44
C VAL A 121 0.51 -18.56 -1.77
N VAL A 122 -0.61 -18.31 -2.46
CA VAL A 122 -1.50 -19.36 -2.96
C VAL A 122 -1.50 -19.26 -4.48
N LEU A 123 -0.97 -20.27 -5.16
CA LEU A 123 -0.96 -20.31 -6.62
C LEU A 123 -2.33 -20.73 -7.15
N PHE A 124 -2.69 -20.19 -8.29
CA PHE A 124 -3.94 -20.54 -8.95
C PHE A 124 -3.85 -21.86 -9.69
#